data_8b76a0f72ff79994be3a943ea123d89c
#
_entry.id   8b76a0f72ff79994be3a943ea123d89c
#
_cell.length_a   1.000
_cell.length_b   1.000
_cell.length_c   1.000
_cell.angle_alpha   90.00
_cell.angle_beta   90.00
_cell.angle_gamma   90.00
#
_symmetry.space_group_name_H-M   'P 1'
#
loop_
_entity.id
_entity.type
_entity.pdbx_description
1 polymer ?
#
loop_
_entity_poly.entity_id
_entity_poly.type
_entity_poly.pdbx_seq_one_letter_code
_entity_poly.pdbx_strand_id
1 'polypeptide(L)'
;MKIAIVVAGLIVVAIAALVAIQPGFLKPASLANLKKSDILGFSPGMTLEETNKVITQRRYRCRQLRDSFTLECAVDGAKVTISSDEVDARHPIWRVNAELTNPGPQDAAVKSISDQFNAQPTKDAREGWIWIVGRGLKLSYDGAALVLVDESEEARRGKDGSRR
;
A
#
# COMPACT_ATOMS: atom_id res chain seq x y z
N MET A 1 -8.31 -64.36 -39.47
CA MET A 1 -8.00 -62.92 -39.48
C MET A 1 -8.53 -62.30 -38.21
N LYS A 2 -7.66 -61.96 -37.29
CA LYS A 2 -8.04 -61.32 -36.00
C LYS A 2 -7.50 -59.90 -36.01
N ILE A 3 -8.40 -58.95 -36.12
CA ILE A 3 -8.09 -57.52 -36.03
C ILE A 3 -8.18 -57.12 -34.57
N ALA A 4 -7.02 -56.91 -33.94
CA ALA A 4 -6.92 -56.38 -32.62
C ALA A 4 -7.01 -54.82 -32.71
N ILE A 5 -8.10 -54.29 -32.27
CA ILE A 5 -8.28 -52.83 -32.15
C ILE A 5 -7.66 -52.45 -30.80
N VAL A 6 -6.48 -51.83 -30.88
CA VAL A 6 -5.85 -51.18 -29.70
C VAL A 6 -6.50 -49.82 -29.54
N VAL A 7 -7.44 -49.75 -28.63
CA VAL A 7 -7.99 -48.43 -28.17
C VAL A 7 -6.98 -47.86 -27.21
N ALA A 8 -6.09 -47.02 -27.73
CA ALA A 8 -5.23 -46.20 -26.91
C ALA A 8 -6.11 -45.15 -26.21
N GLY A 9 -6.48 -45.44 -24.97
CA GLY A 9 -7.18 -44.47 -24.11
C GLY A 9 -6.29 -43.28 -23.81
N LEU A 10 -6.58 -42.19 -24.48
CA LEU A 10 -6.03 -40.89 -24.19
C LEU A 10 -6.68 -40.43 -22.89
N ILE A 11 -6.06 -40.76 -21.74
CA ILE A 11 -6.38 -40.16 -20.46
C ILE A 11 -5.90 -38.72 -20.51
N VAL A 12 -6.74 -37.84 -20.95
CA VAL A 12 -6.56 -36.41 -20.73
C VAL A 12 -6.74 -36.18 -19.24
N VAL A 13 -5.64 -36.18 -18.52
CA VAL A 13 -5.58 -35.71 -17.15
C VAL A 13 -5.78 -34.21 -17.26
N ALA A 14 -7.03 -33.78 -17.21
CA ALA A 14 -7.38 -32.41 -16.91
C ALA A 14 -6.99 -32.15 -15.45
N ILE A 15 -5.73 -31.75 -15.28
CA ILE A 15 -5.31 -31.12 -14.04
C ILE A 15 -6.06 -29.78 -14.03
N ALA A 16 -7.26 -29.81 -13.50
CA ALA A 16 -7.93 -28.62 -13.05
C ALA A 16 -7.03 -28.04 -11.94
N ALA A 17 -6.18 -27.11 -12.35
CA ALA A 17 -5.54 -26.21 -11.39
C ALA A 17 -6.67 -25.49 -10.69
N LEU A 18 -7.11 -26.04 -9.57
CA LEU A 18 -7.85 -25.34 -8.55
C LEU A 18 -6.93 -24.23 -8.07
N VAL A 19 -6.93 -23.13 -8.78
CA VAL A 19 -6.46 -21.86 -8.27
C VAL A 19 -7.40 -21.57 -7.13
N ALA A 20 -7.00 -21.95 -5.94
CA ALA A 20 -7.63 -21.51 -4.71
C ALA A 20 -7.56 -19.99 -4.76
N ILE A 21 -8.66 -19.38 -5.17
CA ILE A 21 -8.91 -17.95 -5.02
C ILE A 21 -8.99 -17.77 -3.51
N GLN A 22 -7.85 -17.48 -2.90
CA GLN A 22 -7.84 -17.01 -1.52
C GLN A 22 -8.42 -15.60 -1.55
N PRO A 23 -9.60 -15.39 -0.97
CA PRO A 23 -10.18 -14.07 -0.92
C PRO A 23 -9.33 -13.23 0.03
N GLY A 24 -8.80 -12.14 -0.46
CA GLY A 24 -8.70 -10.96 0.35
C GLY A 24 -7.42 -10.65 1.07
N PHE A 25 -6.26 -11.08 0.62
CA PHE A 25 -5.05 -10.32 0.90
C PHE A 25 -4.64 -9.54 -0.36
N LEU A 26 -4.22 -8.30 -0.19
CA LEU A 26 -3.54 -7.52 -1.23
C LEU A 26 -2.63 -8.51 -1.96
N LYS A 27 -2.93 -8.81 -3.22
CA LYS A 27 -2.13 -9.79 -3.98
C LYS A 27 -0.67 -9.41 -3.78
N PRO A 28 0.20 -10.31 -3.31
CA PRO A 28 1.61 -10.00 -3.05
C PRO A 28 2.31 -9.37 -4.27
N ALA A 29 1.76 -9.56 -5.47
CA ALA A 29 2.26 -8.92 -6.69
C ALA A 29 2.07 -7.40 -6.73
N SER A 30 1.09 -6.81 -6.04
CA SER A 30 0.94 -5.35 -5.97
C SER A 30 1.89 -4.71 -4.96
N LEU A 31 2.33 -5.49 -3.97
CA LEU A 31 3.30 -5.08 -2.97
C LEU A 31 4.76 -5.35 -3.42
N ALA A 32 4.99 -6.34 -4.29
CA ALA A 32 6.33 -6.76 -4.72
C ALA A 32 7.12 -5.68 -5.49
N ASN A 33 6.48 -4.62 -5.97
CA ASN A 33 7.13 -3.50 -6.67
C ASN A 33 7.28 -2.24 -5.82
N LEU A 34 6.98 -2.31 -4.52
CA LEU A 34 7.17 -1.17 -3.63
C LEU A 34 8.67 -0.98 -3.35
N LYS A 35 9.20 0.18 -3.68
CA LYS A 35 10.46 0.63 -3.12
C LYS A 35 10.30 0.65 -1.60
N LYS A 36 11.36 0.32 -0.87
CA LYS A 36 11.39 0.20 0.61
C LYS A 36 10.92 1.44 1.41
N SER A 37 10.27 2.40 0.78
CA SER A 37 9.87 3.68 1.36
C SER A 37 8.60 4.27 0.77
N ASP A 38 7.75 3.44 0.13
CA ASP A 38 6.50 3.92 -0.45
C ASP A 38 5.30 3.01 -0.11
N ILE A 39 4.09 3.57 -0.14
CA ILE A 39 2.82 2.86 -0.14
C ILE A 39 2.19 3.04 -1.52
N LEU A 40 2.05 1.93 -2.27
CA LEU A 40 1.41 1.90 -3.59
C LEU A 40 2.05 2.87 -4.61
N GLY A 41 3.34 3.16 -4.44
CA GLY A 41 4.11 4.07 -5.28
C GLY A 41 4.14 5.51 -4.78
N PHE A 42 3.46 5.84 -3.69
CA PHE A 42 3.47 7.16 -3.07
C PHE A 42 4.38 7.19 -1.85
N SER A 43 5.25 8.18 -1.78
CA SER A 43 6.19 8.36 -0.67
C SER A 43 6.24 9.83 -0.25
N PRO A 44 6.42 10.10 1.05
CA PRO A 44 6.75 11.44 1.51
C PRO A 44 7.97 12.00 0.77
N GLY A 45 7.94 13.29 0.47
CA GLY A 45 8.94 14.01 -0.32
C GLY A 45 8.68 14.04 -1.83
N MET A 46 7.79 13.20 -2.36
CA MET A 46 7.38 13.29 -3.77
C MET A 46 6.63 14.58 -4.04
N THR A 47 6.95 15.23 -5.15
CA THR A 47 6.23 16.41 -5.63
C THR A 47 4.85 16.05 -6.19
N LEU A 48 3.99 17.04 -6.36
CA LEU A 48 2.68 16.84 -7.00
C LEU A 48 2.83 16.30 -8.45
N GLU A 49 3.86 16.74 -9.16
CA GLU A 49 4.13 16.26 -10.53
C GLU A 49 4.49 14.76 -10.54
N GLU A 50 5.38 14.32 -9.64
CA GLU A 50 5.76 12.91 -9.50
C GLU A 50 4.57 12.07 -9.08
N THR A 51 3.74 12.58 -8.17
CA THR A 51 2.49 11.96 -7.74
C THR A 51 1.55 11.71 -8.92
N ASN A 52 1.35 12.72 -9.77
CA ASN A 52 0.52 12.60 -10.97
C ASN A 52 1.07 11.60 -11.99
N LYS A 53 2.41 11.47 -12.10
CA LYS A 53 3.03 10.43 -12.93
C LYS A 53 2.67 9.03 -12.42
N VAL A 54 2.75 8.80 -11.10
CA VAL A 54 2.36 7.50 -10.50
C VAL A 54 0.88 7.21 -10.74
N ILE A 55 0.00 8.19 -10.51
CA ILE A 55 -1.45 8.06 -10.74
C ILE A 55 -1.73 7.63 -12.19
N THR A 56 -1.12 8.30 -13.15
CA THR A 56 -1.30 8.03 -14.58
C THR A 56 -0.75 6.66 -14.97
N GLN A 57 0.48 6.34 -14.55
CA GLN A 57 1.13 5.07 -14.88
C GLN A 57 0.39 3.85 -14.31
N ARG A 58 -0.13 3.98 -13.11
CA ARG A 58 -0.86 2.92 -12.41
C ARG A 58 -2.36 2.94 -12.66
N ARG A 59 -2.86 3.95 -13.39
CA ARG A 59 -4.28 4.15 -13.72
C ARG A 59 -5.15 4.24 -12.47
N TYR A 60 -4.66 4.86 -11.41
CA TYR A 60 -5.44 5.08 -10.20
C TYR A 60 -6.54 6.10 -10.43
N ARG A 61 -7.69 5.89 -9.80
CA ARG A 61 -8.80 6.85 -9.83
C ARG A 61 -8.67 7.76 -8.63
N CYS A 62 -8.15 8.97 -8.86
CA CYS A 62 -7.93 9.96 -7.81
C CYS A 62 -8.79 11.19 -8.04
N ARG A 63 -9.18 11.82 -6.94
CA ARG A 63 -9.84 13.14 -6.93
C ARG A 63 -9.15 14.02 -5.91
N GLN A 64 -9.03 15.30 -6.22
CA GLN A 64 -8.58 16.29 -5.26
C GLN A 64 -9.77 16.65 -4.35
N LEU A 65 -9.52 16.70 -3.04
CA LEU A 65 -10.50 17.18 -2.08
C LEU A 65 -10.60 18.72 -2.18
N ARG A 66 -11.81 19.24 -2.02
CA ARG A 66 -12.04 20.70 -2.14
C ARG A 66 -11.19 21.45 -1.12
N ASP A 67 -10.65 22.57 -1.58
CA ASP A 67 -9.89 23.54 -0.78
C ASP A 67 -8.71 22.93 -0.01
N SER A 68 -8.11 21.84 -0.53
CA SER A 68 -6.96 21.19 0.09
C SER A 68 -5.99 20.64 -0.95
N PHE A 69 -4.72 20.53 -0.56
CA PHE A 69 -3.68 19.80 -1.33
C PHE A 69 -3.69 18.30 -0.98
N THR A 70 -4.89 17.74 -0.86
CA THR A 70 -5.11 16.34 -0.53
C THR A 70 -5.77 15.64 -1.71
N LEU A 71 -5.20 14.51 -2.11
CA LEU A 71 -5.75 13.61 -3.10
C LEU A 71 -6.35 12.38 -2.41
N GLU A 72 -7.51 11.95 -2.87
CA GLU A 72 -8.13 10.70 -2.48
C GLU A 72 -8.18 9.77 -3.68
N CYS A 73 -7.56 8.59 -3.57
CA CYS A 73 -7.46 7.61 -4.64
C CYS A 73 -8.16 6.31 -4.27
N ALA A 74 -8.99 5.80 -5.17
CA ALA A 74 -9.50 4.44 -5.09
C ALA A 74 -8.50 3.50 -5.77
N VAL A 75 -8.02 2.52 -5.02
CA VAL A 75 -7.07 1.49 -5.46
C VAL A 75 -7.62 0.13 -5.06
N ASP A 76 -7.31 -0.92 -5.81
CA ASP A 76 -7.78 -2.27 -5.47
C ASP A 76 -7.39 -2.65 -4.03
N GLY A 77 -8.40 -2.89 -3.19
CA GLY A 77 -8.24 -3.29 -1.80
C GLY A 77 -7.92 -2.16 -0.82
N ALA A 78 -7.83 -0.89 -1.26
CA ALA A 78 -7.57 0.23 -0.38
C ALA A 78 -8.15 1.56 -0.88
N LYS A 79 -8.44 2.44 0.07
CA LYS A 79 -8.66 3.86 -0.18
C LYS A 79 -7.43 4.62 0.29
N VAL A 80 -6.78 5.35 -0.62
CA VAL A 80 -5.52 6.05 -0.33
C VAL A 80 -5.76 7.54 -0.25
N THR A 81 -5.36 8.16 0.85
CA THR A 81 -5.35 9.61 1.03
C THR A 81 -3.92 10.11 1.04
N ILE A 82 -3.61 11.06 0.17
CA ILE A 82 -2.28 11.63 -0.02
C ILE A 82 -2.36 13.11 0.36
N SER A 83 -1.63 13.50 1.41
CA SER A 83 -1.60 14.89 1.87
C SER A 83 -0.27 15.54 1.49
N SER A 84 -0.36 16.68 0.79
CA SER A 84 0.80 17.46 0.35
C SER A 84 0.94 18.75 1.16
N ASP A 85 2.13 19.35 1.13
CA ASP A 85 2.38 20.64 1.75
C ASP A 85 1.65 21.75 0.96
N GLU A 86 0.99 22.65 1.68
CA GLU A 86 0.23 23.76 1.08
C GLU A 86 1.11 24.99 0.82
N VAL A 87 2.24 25.09 1.51
CA VAL A 87 3.10 26.27 1.51
C VAL A 87 4.24 26.15 0.50
N ASP A 88 4.84 24.95 0.37
CA ASP A 88 5.90 24.71 -0.61
C ASP A 88 5.29 24.68 -2.03
N ALA A 89 5.82 25.52 -2.93
CA ALA A 89 5.35 25.61 -4.32
C ALA A 89 5.41 24.28 -5.11
N ARG A 90 6.22 23.32 -4.66
CA ARG A 90 6.30 21.97 -5.25
C ARG A 90 5.25 21.02 -4.65
N HIS A 91 4.57 21.44 -3.59
CA HIS A 91 3.59 20.66 -2.84
C HIS A 91 4.05 19.23 -2.55
N PRO A 92 5.17 19.02 -1.83
CA PRO A 92 5.65 17.69 -1.55
C PRO A 92 4.68 16.93 -0.64
N ILE A 93 4.54 15.63 -0.89
CA ILE A 93 3.77 14.74 -0.01
C ILE A 93 4.46 14.69 1.35
N TRP A 94 3.71 14.83 2.42
CA TRP A 94 4.20 14.62 3.78
C TRP A 94 3.55 13.41 4.46
N ARG A 95 2.37 12.97 3.98
CA ARG A 95 1.65 11.84 4.54
C ARG A 95 0.93 11.05 3.45
N VAL A 96 1.00 9.72 3.54
CA VAL A 96 0.20 8.78 2.76
C VAL A 96 -0.55 7.89 3.74
N ASN A 97 -1.88 7.85 3.64
CA ASN A 97 -2.75 6.97 4.43
C ASN A 97 -3.48 6.01 3.50
N ALA A 98 -3.36 4.70 3.74
CA ALA A 98 -4.06 3.66 3.00
C ALA A 98 -5.00 2.89 3.93
N GLU A 99 -6.29 3.18 3.83
CA GLU A 99 -7.36 2.43 4.51
C GLU A 99 -7.61 1.13 3.74
N LEU A 100 -7.41 -0.01 4.40
CA LEU A 100 -7.55 -1.33 3.79
C LEU A 100 -9.00 -1.80 3.83
N THR A 101 -9.54 -2.26 2.71
CA THR A 101 -10.92 -2.76 2.63
C THR A 101 -11.08 -4.08 3.39
N ASN A 102 -10.07 -4.96 3.31
CA ASN A 102 -10.05 -6.26 3.99
C ASN A 102 -8.63 -6.51 4.51
N PRO A 103 -8.29 -6.02 5.71
CA PRO A 103 -6.91 -6.08 6.22
C PRO A 103 -6.41 -7.48 6.55
N GLY A 104 -7.32 -8.47 6.71
CA GLY A 104 -6.95 -9.83 7.07
C GLY A 104 -6.45 -9.96 8.52
N PRO A 105 -5.84 -11.11 8.89
CA PRO A 105 -5.26 -11.31 10.22
C PRO A 105 -4.10 -10.35 10.48
N GLN A 106 -4.14 -9.66 11.62
CA GLN A 106 -3.17 -8.61 11.96
C GLN A 106 -1.72 -9.13 11.99
N ASP A 107 -1.48 -10.30 12.56
CA ASP A 107 -0.12 -10.86 12.66
C ASP A 107 0.49 -11.16 11.28
N ALA A 108 -0.33 -11.64 10.35
CA ALA A 108 0.11 -11.87 8.98
C ALA A 108 0.42 -10.56 8.25
N ALA A 109 -0.38 -9.51 8.49
CA ALA A 109 -0.13 -8.18 7.95
C ALA A 109 1.17 -7.58 8.50
N VAL A 110 1.36 -7.64 9.83
CA VAL A 110 2.57 -7.16 10.51
C VAL A 110 3.82 -7.86 9.97
N LYS A 111 3.77 -9.20 9.84
CA LYS A 111 4.87 -9.96 9.24
C LYS A 111 5.15 -9.52 7.80
N SER A 112 4.13 -9.42 6.97
CA SER A 112 4.27 -9.02 5.56
C SER A 112 4.87 -7.62 5.42
N ILE A 113 4.43 -6.66 6.25
CA ILE A 113 4.97 -5.30 6.27
C ILE A 113 6.45 -5.33 6.69
N SER A 114 6.77 -6.06 7.76
CA SER A 114 8.16 -6.18 8.25
C SER A 114 9.10 -6.74 7.18
N ASP A 115 8.66 -7.79 6.50
CA ASP A 115 9.44 -8.43 5.42
C ASP A 115 9.61 -7.46 4.22
N GLN A 116 8.56 -6.72 3.86
CA GLN A 116 8.56 -5.79 2.74
C GLN A 116 9.50 -4.60 2.96
N PHE A 117 9.43 -4.00 4.13
CA PHE A 117 10.25 -2.84 4.46
C PHE A 117 11.61 -3.21 5.07
N ASN A 118 11.85 -4.51 5.32
CA ASN A 118 13.03 -5.03 6.00
C ASN A 118 13.31 -4.28 7.32
N ALA A 119 12.25 -4.10 8.12
CA ALA A 119 12.29 -3.36 9.37
C ALA A 119 11.53 -4.12 10.46
N GLN A 120 11.99 -3.99 11.70
CA GLN A 120 11.32 -4.59 12.85
C GLN A 120 10.29 -3.60 13.43
N PRO A 121 9.07 -4.06 13.74
CA PRO A 121 8.07 -3.20 14.33
C PRO A 121 8.27 -3.02 15.83
N THR A 122 7.84 -1.87 16.32
CA THR A 122 7.61 -1.59 17.74
C THR A 122 6.10 -1.42 17.95
N LYS A 123 5.55 -1.96 19.02
CA LYS A 123 4.14 -1.80 19.34
C LYS A 123 3.93 -0.53 20.17
N ASP A 124 3.08 0.35 19.69
CA ASP A 124 2.62 1.54 20.41
C ASP A 124 1.15 1.39 20.82
N ALA A 125 0.77 1.98 21.96
CA ALA A 125 -0.58 1.86 22.50
C ALA A 125 -1.64 2.67 21.72
N ARG A 126 -1.22 3.71 20.98
CA ARG A 126 -2.11 4.62 20.25
C ARG A 126 -2.07 4.39 18.75
N GLU A 127 -0.87 4.17 18.21
CA GLU A 127 -0.63 4.06 16.77
C GLU A 127 -0.60 2.60 16.26
N GLY A 128 -0.64 1.61 17.18
CA GLY A 128 -0.56 0.20 16.82
C GLY A 128 0.88 -0.26 16.59
N TRP A 129 1.18 -0.78 15.42
CA TRP A 129 2.53 -1.21 15.04
C TRP A 129 3.26 -0.11 14.29
N ILE A 130 4.50 0.19 14.67
CA ILE A 130 5.32 1.27 14.10
C ILE A 130 6.62 0.69 13.56
N TRP A 131 7.01 1.10 12.36
CA TRP A 131 8.31 0.83 11.74
C TRP A 131 8.97 2.16 11.40
N ILE A 132 10.25 2.27 11.66
CA ILE A 132 11.07 3.34 11.10
C ILE A 132 11.65 2.81 9.79
N VAL A 133 11.26 3.42 8.69
CA VAL A 133 11.60 2.99 7.33
C VAL A 133 12.37 4.10 6.61
N GLY A 134 13.52 3.76 6.08
CA GLY A 134 14.35 4.77 5.41
C GLY A 134 14.85 5.87 6.36
N ARG A 135 15.05 7.07 5.83
CA ARG A 135 15.57 8.22 6.58
C ARG A 135 14.41 9.10 7.08
N GLY A 136 14.05 8.94 8.36
CA GLY A 136 13.04 9.81 8.98
C GLY A 136 11.60 9.55 8.54
N LEU A 137 11.33 8.39 7.93
CA LEU A 137 9.98 7.96 7.61
C LEU A 137 9.46 7.00 8.67
N LYS A 138 8.28 7.30 9.18
CA LYS A 138 7.53 6.44 10.10
C LYS A 138 6.37 5.79 9.35
N LEU A 139 6.31 4.48 9.40
CA LEU A 139 5.17 3.70 8.96
C LEU A 139 4.42 3.20 10.19
N SER A 140 3.10 3.38 10.24
CA SER A 140 2.26 2.80 11.29
C SER A 140 1.13 1.96 10.71
N TYR A 141 0.66 0.97 11.49
CA TYR A 141 -0.45 0.09 11.16
C TYR A 141 -1.29 -0.19 12.41
N ASP A 142 -2.56 0.18 12.38
CA ASP A 142 -3.51 0.02 13.49
C ASP A 142 -4.41 -1.23 13.38
N GLY A 143 -4.26 -2.01 12.32
CA GLY A 143 -5.10 -3.16 11.99
C GLY A 143 -6.06 -2.91 10.83
N ALA A 144 -6.29 -1.65 10.44
CA ALA A 144 -7.19 -1.26 9.35
C ALA A 144 -6.50 -0.33 8.33
N ALA A 145 -5.59 0.50 8.77
CA ALA A 145 -4.92 1.49 7.94
C ALA A 145 -3.40 1.42 8.06
N LEU A 146 -2.73 1.68 6.95
CA LEU A 146 -1.29 1.94 6.85
C LEU A 146 -1.06 3.43 6.68
N VAL A 147 -0.21 4.02 7.51
CA VAL A 147 0.14 5.43 7.43
C VAL A 147 1.65 5.58 7.32
N LEU A 148 2.11 6.23 6.25
CA LEU A 148 3.51 6.57 6.05
C LEU A 148 3.67 8.09 6.11
N VAL A 149 4.51 8.57 7.02
CA VAL A 149 4.73 10.00 7.24
C VAL A 149 6.21 10.33 7.29
N ASP A 150 6.55 11.57 6.95
CA ASP A 150 7.81 12.19 7.35
C ASP A 150 7.67 12.70 8.79
N GLU A 151 8.44 12.14 9.71
CA GLU A 151 8.35 12.49 11.14
C GLU A 151 8.67 13.96 11.42
N SER A 152 9.60 14.54 10.66
CA SER A 152 9.98 15.95 10.83
C SER A 152 8.84 16.89 10.43
N GLU A 153 8.14 16.58 9.35
CA GLU A 153 6.99 17.32 8.89
C GLU A 153 5.77 17.13 9.80
N GLU A 154 5.53 15.92 10.29
CA GLU A 154 4.47 15.65 11.25
C GLU A 154 4.69 16.44 12.55
N ALA A 155 5.91 16.44 13.08
CA ALA A 155 6.27 17.19 14.28
C ALA A 155 6.15 18.72 14.07
N ARG A 156 6.51 19.24 12.89
CA ARG A 156 6.36 20.65 12.54
C ARG A 156 4.88 21.05 12.55
N ARG A 157 4.01 20.28 11.90
CA ARG A 157 2.57 20.54 11.79
C ARG A 157 1.85 20.41 13.13
N GLY A 158 2.24 19.49 13.98
CA GLY A 158 1.71 19.35 15.33
C GLY A 158 1.96 20.59 16.19
N LYS A 159 3.11 21.26 16.04
CA LYS A 159 3.42 22.52 16.74
C LYS A 159 2.61 23.69 16.23
N ASP A 160 2.36 23.78 14.93
CA ASP A 160 1.58 24.87 14.33
C ASP A 160 0.09 24.74 14.64
N GLY A 161 -0.45 23.52 14.69
CA GLY A 161 -1.85 23.26 15.09
C GLY A 161 -2.15 23.59 16.56
N SER A 162 -1.14 23.56 17.43
CA SER A 162 -1.27 23.91 18.86
C SER A 162 -1.26 25.41 19.13
N ARG A 163 -1.01 26.25 18.12
CA ARG A 163 -0.95 27.72 18.24
C ARG A 163 -2.21 28.44 17.72
N ARG A 164 -3.19 27.69 17.23
CA ARG A 164 -4.50 28.21 16.79
C ARG A 164 -5.57 27.84 17.81
#